data_ff3621109ee320801603bf3fa10d061b
#
_entry.id   ff3621109ee320801603bf3fa10d061b
#
_cell.length_a   1.000
_cell.length_b   1.000
_cell.length_c   1.000
_cell.angle_alpha   90.00
_cell.angle_beta   90.00
_cell.angle_gamma   90.00
#
_symmetry.space_group_name_H-M   'P 1'
#
loop_
_entity.id
_entity.type
_entity.pdbx_description
1 polymer ?
#
loop_
_entity_poly.entity_id
_entity_poly.type
_entity_poly.pdbx_seq_one_letter_code
_entity_poly.pdbx_strand_id
1 'polypeptide(L)'
;MAIKKNDFNSVKKKFSTSAKYKPQRYFDLGKDFLDAVGLPGPAIGHLNMFLGHSDTGKTTALVKAAVSAQKQNILPVFIITEQKWSFEHARLMGFDCEEVVDPETGELDWDGFFIFNNNFSYIEQITDYINSLLDAQEKGELEYDLLFLWDSVGSVPCKMTYEGKGGKQHNAAVLADKIGMGINQRISGSRKSDSKYENTLVIVNQPWVELPDNPFGQPKIKAKGGEAIWLNSSLVFLFGNQKGEGTNKI
;
A
#
# COMPACT_ATOMS: atom_id res chain seq x y z
N MET A 1 6.74 -23.67 -42.71
CA MET A 1 5.27 -23.68 -42.97
C MET A 1 4.67 -22.43 -42.35
N ALA A 2 4.20 -21.48 -43.16
CA ALA A 2 3.53 -20.29 -42.64
C ALA A 2 2.10 -20.66 -42.23
N ILE A 3 1.79 -20.52 -40.94
CA ILE A 3 0.44 -20.69 -40.41
C ILE A 3 -0.45 -19.65 -41.12
N LYS A 4 -1.51 -20.10 -41.81
CA LYS A 4 -2.42 -19.18 -42.47
C LYS A 4 -3.04 -18.26 -41.44
N LYS A 5 -3.01 -16.94 -41.68
CA LYS A 5 -3.43 -15.88 -40.74
C LYS A 5 -4.88 -16.09 -40.20
N ASN A 6 -5.73 -16.75 -40.97
CA ASN A 6 -7.11 -17.09 -40.59
C ASN A 6 -7.17 -18.21 -39.51
N ASP A 7 -6.25 -19.18 -39.56
CA ASP A 7 -6.21 -20.27 -38.57
C ASP A 7 -5.73 -19.76 -37.20
N PHE A 8 -4.77 -18.83 -37.20
CA PHE A 8 -4.30 -18.22 -35.96
C PHE A 8 -5.39 -17.40 -35.26
N ASN A 9 -6.19 -16.62 -35.98
CA ASN A 9 -7.27 -15.84 -35.40
C ASN A 9 -8.38 -16.71 -34.80
N SER A 10 -8.70 -17.84 -35.41
CA SER A 10 -9.69 -18.79 -34.86
C SER A 10 -9.17 -19.45 -33.58
N VAL A 11 -7.90 -19.86 -33.55
CA VAL A 11 -7.22 -20.40 -32.36
C VAL A 11 -7.13 -19.35 -31.26
N LYS A 12 -6.70 -18.13 -31.61
CA LYS A 12 -6.65 -17.01 -30.65
C LYS A 12 -8.01 -16.75 -30.02
N LYS A 13 -9.09 -16.69 -30.82
CA LYS A 13 -10.45 -16.45 -30.32
C LYS A 13 -10.93 -17.57 -29.39
N LYS A 14 -10.51 -18.82 -29.63
CA LYS A 14 -10.87 -19.98 -28.82
C LYS A 14 -10.14 -20.02 -27.48
N PHE A 15 -8.88 -19.57 -27.41
CA PHE A 15 -8.01 -19.73 -26.24
C PHE A 15 -7.64 -18.40 -25.55
N SER A 16 -7.96 -17.24 -26.14
CA SER A 16 -7.75 -15.96 -25.50
C SER A 16 -8.99 -15.50 -24.76
N THR A 17 -8.85 -15.25 -23.47
CA THR A 17 -9.79 -14.43 -22.71
C THR A 17 -9.30 -13.00 -22.75
N SER A 18 -10.06 -12.09 -23.36
CA SER A 18 -9.71 -10.67 -23.31
C SER A 18 -10.20 -10.06 -22.01
N ALA A 19 -9.37 -10.11 -20.95
CA ALA A 19 -9.61 -9.25 -19.81
C ALA A 19 -9.30 -7.81 -20.26
N LYS A 20 -10.33 -6.97 -20.34
CA LYS A 20 -10.14 -5.53 -20.53
C LYS A 20 -9.84 -4.92 -19.17
N TYR A 21 -8.73 -4.22 -19.07
CA TYR A 21 -8.34 -3.48 -17.88
C TYR A 21 -8.48 -1.97 -18.14
N LYS A 22 -8.69 -1.22 -17.04
CA LYS A 22 -8.60 0.24 -17.07
C LYS A 22 -7.17 0.66 -17.45
N PRO A 23 -6.97 1.80 -18.11
CA PRO A 23 -5.64 2.34 -18.41
C PRO A 23 -4.84 2.50 -17.11
N GLN A 24 -3.53 2.21 -17.15
CA GLN A 24 -2.69 2.36 -15.96
C GLN A 24 -2.53 3.83 -15.61
N ARG A 25 -2.84 4.18 -14.36
CA ARG A 25 -2.65 5.49 -13.73
C ARG A 25 -1.71 5.34 -12.52
N TYR A 26 -1.18 6.46 -12.06
CA TYR A 26 -0.26 6.52 -10.94
C TYR A 26 -0.64 7.67 -10.01
N PHE A 27 -0.29 7.53 -8.72
CA PHE A 27 -0.24 8.67 -7.82
C PHE A 27 1.04 9.46 -8.10
N ASP A 28 0.94 10.79 -8.10
CA ASP A 28 2.08 11.66 -8.34
C ASP A 28 2.75 12.04 -7.02
N LEU A 29 3.97 11.60 -6.82
CA LEU A 29 4.80 11.92 -5.65
C LEU A 29 5.70 13.15 -5.87
N GLY A 30 5.60 13.78 -7.03
CA GLY A 30 6.34 14.97 -7.41
C GLY A 30 7.53 14.71 -8.34
N LYS A 31 8.04 15.81 -8.88
CA LYS A 31 9.09 15.78 -9.93
C LYS A 31 10.35 15.06 -9.48
N ASP A 32 10.83 15.32 -8.26
CA ASP A 32 12.07 14.74 -7.77
C ASP A 32 11.98 13.21 -7.66
N PHE A 33 10.79 12.71 -7.28
CA PHE A 33 10.54 11.28 -7.25
C PHE A 33 10.52 10.67 -8.65
N LEU A 34 9.83 11.34 -9.60
CA LEU A 34 9.80 10.91 -11.00
C LEU A 34 11.20 10.87 -11.61
N ASP A 35 12.02 11.90 -11.37
CA ASP A 35 13.40 12.00 -11.88
C ASP A 35 14.30 10.91 -11.29
N ALA A 36 14.10 10.54 -10.02
CA ALA A 36 14.88 9.51 -9.36
C ALA A 36 14.48 8.07 -9.73
N VAL A 37 13.20 7.82 -9.98
CA VAL A 37 12.62 6.47 -10.11
C VAL A 37 12.19 6.13 -11.53
N GLY A 38 11.89 7.15 -12.34
CA GLY A 38 11.35 6.98 -13.69
C GLY A 38 9.84 6.67 -13.74
N LEU A 39 9.16 6.70 -12.58
CA LEU A 39 7.71 6.54 -12.45
C LEU A 39 7.14 7.65 -11.55
N PRO A 40 5.91 8.14 -11.81
CA PRO A 40 5.32 9.19 -10.98
C PRO A 40 5.14 8.77 -9.51
N GLY A 41 4.87 7.49 -9.25
CA GLY A 41 4.64 6.95 -7.92
C GLY A 41 3.93 5.60 -7.94
N PRO A 42 3.19 5.24 -6.88
CA PRO A 42 2.45 3.99 -6.80
C PRO A 42 1.42 3.82 -7.92
N ALA A 43 1.34 2.62 -8.45
CA ALA A 43 0.39 2.25 -9.49
C ALA A 43 -1.03 2.13 -8.91
N ILE A 44 -1.99 2.84 -9.47
CA ILE A 44 -3.41 2.76 -9.07
C ILE A 44 -3.96 1.38 -9.47
N GLY A 45 -4.79 0.81 -8.60
CA GLY A 45 -5.37 -0.51 -8.80
C GLY A 45 -4.45 -1.67 -8.41
N HIS A 46 -3.38 -1.40 -7.67
CA HIS A 46 -2.37 -2.40 -7.31
C HIS A 46 -2.01 -2.36 -5.82
N LEU A 47 -1.42 -3.46 -5.36
CA LEU A 47 -0.63 -3.50 -4.14
C LEU A 47 0.77 -2.95 -4.45
N ASN A 48 1.17 -1.89 -3.75
CA ASN A 48 2.50 -1.28 -3.86
C ASN A 48 3.19 -1.30 -2.49
N MET A 49 4.53 -1.33 -2.46
CA MET A 49 5.30 -1.33 -1.22
C MET A 49 6.35 -0.23 -1.21
N PHE A 50 6.40 0.53 -0.11
CA PHE A 50 7.51 1.41 0.24
C PHE A 50 8.40 0.70 1.25
N LEU A 51 9.59 0.32 0.85
CA LEU A 51 10.55 -0.45 1.66
C LEU A 51 11.78 0.39 1.96
N GLY A 52 12.16 0.51 3.22
CA GLY A 52 13.36 1.25 3.64
C GLY A 52 13.52 1.28 5.15
N HIS A 53 14.71 1.63 5.62
CA HIS A 53 14.97 1.84 7.04
C HIS A 53 14.16 3.02 7.60
N SER A 54 14.14 3.17 8.92
CA SER A 54 13.53 4.34 9.57
C SER A 54 14.13 5.63 9.01
N ASP A 55 13.33 6.70 8.98
CA ASP A 55 13.74 8.05 8.60
C ASP A 55 14.27 8.20 7.15
N THR A 56 13.85 7.31 6.23
CA THR A 56 14.20 7.37 4.80
C THR A 56 13.14 8.05 3.93
N GLY A 57 12.10 8.66 4.50
CA GLY A 57 11.07 9.39 3.76
C GLY A 57 9.87 8.57 3.30
N LYS A 58 9.68 7.32 3.77
CA LYS A 58 8.53 6.47 3.39
C LYS A 58 7.17 7.10 3.76
N THR A 59 7.02 7.58 5.00
CA THR A 59 5.81 8.25 5.47
C THR A 59 5.56 9.54 4.68
N THR A 60 6.62 10.30 4.34
CA THR A 60 6.55 11.47 3.46
C THR A 60 5.99 11.10 2.08
N ALA A 61 6.48 10.04 1.47
CA ALA A 61 5.98 9.55 0.19
C ALA A 61 4.53 9.06 0.28
N LEU A 62 4.15 8.45 1.41
CA LEU A 62 2.78 8.02 1.68
C LEU A 62 1.82 9.22 1.77
N VAL A 63 2.21 10.31 2.45
CA VAL A 63 1.44 11.56 2.48
C VAL A 63 1.32 12.17 1.09
N LYS A 64 2.39 12.20 0.28
CA LYS A 64 2.32 12.68 -1.11
C LYS A 64 1.37 11.84 -1.97
N ALA A 65 1.32 10.53 -1.77
CA ALA A 65 0.33 9.67 -2.44
C ALA A 65 -1.10 10.03 -2.03
N ALA A 66 -1.35 10.33 -0.76
CA ALA A 66 -2.65 10.80 -0.26
C ALA A 66 -3.04 12.15 -0.88
N VAL A 67 -2.12 13.11 -0.95
CA VAL A 67 -2.33 14.39 -1.64
C VAL A 67 -2.71 14.19 -3.11
N SER A 68 -2.01 13.28 -3.79
CA SER A 68 -2.31 12.93 -5.18
C SER A 68 -3.68 12.25 -5.32
N ALA A 69 -4.08 11.45 -4.34
CA ALA A 69 -5.38 10.80 -4.30
C ALA A 69 -6.52 11.82 -4.16
N GLN A 70 -6.41 12.77 -3.22
CA GLN A 70 -7.39 13.84 -3.03
C GLN A 70 -7.60 14.63 -4.33
N LYS A 71 -6.52 14.99 -5.04
CA LYS A 71 -6.59 15.67 -6.34
C LYS A 71 -7.28 14.87 -7.44
N GLN A 72 -7.33 13.55 -7.31
CA GLN A 72 -7.98 12.63 -8.25
C GLN A 72 -9.37 12.18 -7.78
N ASN A 73 -9.91 12.76 -6.70
CA ASN A 73 -11.16 12.34 -6.05
C ASN A 73 -11.15 10.85 -5.63
N ILE A 74 -9.98 10.36 -5.21
CA ILE A 74 -9.78 9.04 -4.62
C ILE A 74 -9.67 9.23 -3.12
N LEU A 75 -10.45 8.50 -2.33
CA LEU A 75 -10.52 8.65 -0.88
C LEU A 75 -9.31 7.99 -0.21
N PRO A 76 -8.41 8.76 0.45
CA PRO A 76 -7.33 8.21 1.23
C PRO A 76 -7.86 7.57 2.52
N VAL A 77 -7.44 6.34 2.80
CA VAL A 77 -7.76 5.61 4.02
C VAL A 77 -6.46 5.30 4.75
N PHE A 78 -6.17 6.03 5.81
CA PHE A 78 -4.98 5.84 6.61
C PHE A 78 -5.18 4.72 7.64
N ILE A 79 -4.25 3.79 7.66
CA ILE A 79 -4.14 2.68 8.61
C ILE A 79 -2.78 2.85 9.29
N ILE A 80 -2.77 3.57 10.41
CA ILE A 80 -1.55 3.97 11.08
C ILE A 80 -1.35 3.12 12.32
N THR A 81 -0.33 2.28 12.29
CA THR A 81 0.03 1.37 13.38
C THR A 81 1.31 1.78 14.10
N GLU A 82 1.96 2.87 13.65
CA GLU A 82 3.07 3.51 14.32
C GLU A 82 2.62 4.85 14.93
N GLN A 83 3.08 5.17 16.16
CA GLN A 83 2.69 6.40 16.88
C GLN A 83 3.48 7.63 16.42
N LYS A 84 3.67 7.80 15.10
CA LYS A 84 4.50 8.88 14.54
C LYS A 84 3.76 9.76 13.52
N TRP A 85 2.43 9.64 13.44
CA TRP A 85 1.64 10.44 12.52
C TRP A 85 1.48 11.87 13.00
N SER A 86 1.56 12.84 12.11
CA SER A 86 1.24 14.25 12.34
C SER A 86 0.47 14.81 11.14
N PHE A 87 -0.75 15.27 11.42
CA PHE A 87 -1.58 15.95 10.44
C PHE A 87 -1.03 17.33 10.08
N GLU A 88 -0.41 18.05 11.04
CA GLU A 88 0.27 19.32 10.79
C GLU A 88 1.36 19.17 9.73
N HIS A 89 2.16 18.10 9.85
CA HIS A 89 3.19 17.78 8.85
C HIS A 89 2.56 17.42 7.50
N ALA A 90 1.50 16.62 7.50
CA ALA A 90 0.78 16.26 6.28
C ALA A 90 0.21 17.50 5.57
N ARG A 91 -0.37 18.45 6.32
CA ARG A 91 -0.90 19.71 5.82
C ARG A 91 0.19 20.58 5.19
N LEU A 92 1.37 20.67 5.81
CA LEU A 92 2.53 21.37 5.23
C LEU A 92 3.00 20.77 3.90
N MET A 93 2.72 19.48 3.66
CA MET A 93 3.00 18.81 2.39
C MET A 93 1.88 18.93 1.36
N GLY A 94 0.81 19.65 1.69
CA GLY A 94 -0.33 19.91 0.82
C GLY A 94 -1.48 18.92 0.96
N PHE A 95 -1.50 18.09 2.01
CA PHE A 95 -2.66 17.27 2.34
C PHE A 95 -3.79 18.16 2.81
N ASP A 96 -4.97 18.02 2.17
CA ASP A 96 -6.16 18.83 2.48
C ASP A 96 -6.84 18.25 3.72
N CYS A 97 -6.61 18.93 4.85
CA CYS A 97 -7.22 18.63 6.13
C CYS A 97 -7.26 19.91 6.98
N GLU A 98 -8.26 20.00 7.83
CA GLU A 98 -8.44 21.11 8.76
C GLU A 98 -8.61 20.61 10.19
N GLU A 99 -8.16 21.43 11.13
CA GLU A 99 -8.31 21.19 12.55
C GLU A 99 -9.71 21.61 12.97
N VAL A 100 -10.41 20.71 13.64
CA VAL A 100 -11.77 20.93 14.16
C VAL A 100 -11.81 20.64 15.64
N VAL A 101 -12.79 21.19 16.33
CA VAL A 101 -13.06 20.85 17.74
C VAL A 101 -14.26 19.93 17.77
N ASP A 102 -14.08 18.73 18.30
CA ASP A 102 -15.18 17.79 18.51
C ASP A 102 -16.23 18.44 19.44
N PRO A 103 -17.47 18.64 18.98
CA PRO A 103 -18.49 19.33 19.75
C PRO A 103 -18.96 18.55 20.99
N GLU A 104 -18.71 17.23 21.05
CA GLU A 104 -19.13 16.39 22.17
C GLU A 104 -18.05 16.31 23.26
N THR A 105 -16.79 16.19 22.85
CA THR A 105 -15.66 16.00 23.78
C THR A 105 -14.89 17.28 24.06
N GLY A 106 -14.96 18.29 23.16
CA GLY A 106 -14.15 19.50 23.21
C GLY A 106 -12.68 19.27 22.84
N GLU A 107 -12.32 18.09 22.37
CA GLU A 107 -10.98 17.75 21.95
C GLU A 107 -10.72 18.20 20.51
N LEU A 108 -9.45 18.44 20.18
CA LEU A 108 -9.01 18.74 18.83
C LEU A 108 -9.00 17.46 17.99
N ASP A 109 -9.61 17.51 16.82
CA ASP A 109 -9.64 16.45 15.83
C ASP A 109 -9.31 17.02 14.43
N TRP A 110 -9.20 16.16 13.44
CA TRP A 110 -8.90 16.52 12.07
C TRP A 110 -10.00 16.05 11.13
N ASP A 111 -10.49 16.95 10.29
CA ASP A 111 -11.52 16.69 9.29
C ASP A 111 -11.01 16.95 7.86
N GLY A 112 -11.69 16.37 6.87
CA GLY A 112 -11.39 16.51 5.47
C GLY A 112 -11.79 15.30 4.62
N PHE A 113 -11.38 15.30 3.37
CA PHE A 113 -11.64 14.17 2.47
C PHE A 113 -10.64 13.04 2.69
N PHE A 114 -10.79 12.30 3.80
CA PHE A 114 -10.00 11.12 4.18
C PHE A 114 -10.71 10.30 5.27
N ILE A 115 -10.23 9.07 5.47
CA ILE A 115 -10.55 8.25 6.65
C ILE A 115 -9.24 7.97 7.37
N PHE A 116 -9.23 8.11 8.70
CA PHE A 116 -8.07 7.85 9.55
C PHE A 116 -8.42 6.84 10.64
N ASN A 117 -7.60 5.79 10.78
CA ASN A 117 -7.76 4.82 11.87
C ASN A 117 -6.37 4.36 12.35
N ASN A 118 -6.11 4.52 13.64
CA ASN A 118 -4.89 4.10 14.32
C ASN A 118 -5.13 3.10 15.46
N ASN A 119 -6.34 2.58 15.57
CA ASN A 119 -6.74 1.69 16.66
C ASN A 119 -6.73 0.22 16.23
N PHE A 120 -5.52 -0.30 15.98
CA PHE A 120 -5.33 -1.70 15.61
C PHE A 120 -4.31 -2.36 16.53
N SER A 121 -4.64 -3.55 17.03
CA SER A 121 -3.78 -4.36 17.90
C SER A 121 -3.10 -5.51 17.15
N TYR A 122 -3.70 -6.00 16.06
CA TYR A 122 -3.17 -7.12 15.27
C TYR A 122 -3.64 -7.09 13.81
N ILE A 123 -2.94 -7.82 12.96
CA ILE A 123 -3.07 -7.83 11.50
C ILE A 123 -4.50 -8.10 11.04
N GLU A 124 -5.18 -9.08 11.65
CA GLU A 124 -6.52 -9.50 11.22
C GLU A 124 -7.55 -8.37 11.37
N GLN A 125 -7.44 -7.52 12.42
CA GLN A 125 -8.31 -6.34 12.54
C GLN A 125 -8.14 -5.39 11.35
N ILE A 126 -6.89 -5.18 10.88
CA ILE A 126 -6.61 -4.32 9.74
C ILE A 126 -7.21 -4.91 8.47
N THR A 127 -7.04 -6.20 8.27
CA THR A 127 -7.55 -6.87 7.06
C THR A 127 -9.08 -6.91 7.03
N ASP A 128 -9.71 -7.12 8.18
CA ASP A 128 -11.18 -7.08 8.33
C ASP A 128 -11.69 -5.65 8.09
N TYR A 129 -10.97 -4.63 8.58
CA TYR A 129 -11.31 -3.23 8.33
C TYR A 129 -11.22 -2.87 6.85
N ILE A 130 -10.14 -3.23 6.14
CA ILE A 130 -10.02 -3.02 4.69
C ILE A 130 -11.19 -3.71 3.96
N ASN A 131 -11.48 -4.96 4.31
CA ASN A 131 -12.58 -5.71 3.69
C ASN A 131 -13.93 -5.06 3.97
N SER A 132 -14.19 -4.53 5.18
CA SER A 132 -15.44 -3.85 5.48
C SER A 132 -15.68 -2.60 4.62
N LEU A 133 -14.63 -1.84 4.31
CA LEU A 133 -14.73 -0.69 3.40
C LEU A 133 -14.96 -1.11 1.95
N LEU A 134 -14.30 -2.19 1.49
CA LEU A 134 -14.56 -2.75 0.16
C LEU A 134 -15.97 -3.32 0.06
N ASP A 135 -16.51 -3.93 1.13
CA ASP A 135 -17.89 -4.41 1.17
C ASP A 135 -18.90 -3.25 1.17
N ALA A 136 -18.59 -2.13 1.85
CA ALA A 136 -19.39 -0.91 1.80
C ALA A 136 -19.47 -0.31 0.39
N GLN A 137 -18.36 -0.36 -0.38
CA GLN A 137 -18.40 0.01 -1.80
C GLN A 137 -19.32 -0.90 -2.62
N GLU A 138 -19.23 -2.23 -2.44
CA GLU A 138 -20.05 -3.20 -3.17
C GLU A 138 -21.56 -3.02 -2.87
N LYS A 139 -21.89 -2.59 -1.64
CA LYS A 139 -23.26 -2.26 -1.21
C LYS A 139 -23.73 -0.88 -1.69
N GLY A 140 -22.85 -0.03 -2.19
CA GLY A 140 -23.16 1.34 -2.58
C GLY A 140 -23.25 2.33 -1.39
N GLU A 141 -22.73 1.96 -0.25
CA GLU A 141 -22.65 2.83 0.95
C GLU A 141 -21.45 3.78 0.89
N LEU A 142 -20.44 3.43 0.09
CA LEU A 142 -19.21 4.19 -0.11
C LEU A 142 -18.93 4.30 -1.62
N GLU A 143 -19.05 5.50 -2.19
CA GLU A 143 -19.04 5.71 -3.63
C GLU A 143 -17.75 6.40 -4.15
N TYR A 144 -16.58 6.00 -3.65
CA TYR A 144 -15.27 6.50 -4.05
C TYR A 144 -14.31 5.36 -4.40
N ASP A 145 -13.37 5.61 -5.30
CA ASP A 145 -12.15 4.80 -5.38
C ASP A 145 -11.38 4.96 -4.05
N LEU A 146 -10.74 3.89 -3.56
CA LEU A 146 -10.03 3.92 -2.27
C LEU A 146 -8.53 3.78 -2.45
N LEU A 147 -7.78 4.61 -1.73
CA LEU A 147 -6.36 4.44 -1.50
C LEU A 147 -6.11 4.06 -0.04
N PHE A 148 -5.88 2.78 0.21
CA PHE A 148 -5.44 2.30 1.52
C PHE A 148 -3.95 2.58 1.71
N LEU A 149 -3.60 3.19 2.85
CA LEU A 149 -2.26 3.62 3.21
C LEU A 149 -1.91 3.01 4.56
N TRP A 150 -1.15 1.91 4.58
CA TRP A 150 -0.81 1.21 5.82
C TRP A 150 0.65 1.47 6.24
N ASP A 151 0.83 2.19 7.34
CA ASP A 151 2.13 2.50 7.95
C ASP A 151 2.19 2.00 9.42
N SER A 152 2.87 0.87 9.70
CA SER A 152 3.61 -0.03 8.84
C SER A 152 3.23 -1.49 9.08
N VAL A 153 3.47 -2.34 8.09
CA VAL A 153 3.14 -3.79 8.14
C VAL A 153 3.85 -4.53 9.27
N GLY A 154 5.05 -4.10 9.64
CA GLY A 154 5.87 -4.79 10.66
C GLY A 154 5.63 -4.34 12.09
N SER A 155 4.70 -3.43 12.37
CA SER A 155 4.49 -2.81 13.68
C SER A 155 3.49 -3.56 14.57
N VAL A 156 2.59 -4.35 13.98
CA VAL A 156 1.60 -5.15 14.72
C VAL A 156 1.77 -6.65 14.44
N PRO A 157 1.53 -7.51 15.45
CA PRO A 157 1.57 -8.98 15.29
C PRO A 157 0.28 -9.50 14.67
N CYS A 158 0.22 -10.79 14.30
CA CYS A 158 -1.04 -11.48 14.08
C CYS A 158 -1.74 -11.77 15.43
N LYS A 159 -3.04 -12.04 15.38
CA LYS A 159 -3.87 -12.30 16.57
C LYS A 159 -3.30 -13.41 17.44
N MET A 160 -2.86 -14.52 16.85
CA MET A 160 -2.27 -15.67 17.57
C MET A 160 -1.01 -15.25 18.36
N THR A 161 -0.15 -14.43 17.74
CA THR A 161 1.05 -13.90 18.43
C THR A 161 0.68 -12.87 19.49
N TYR A 162 -0.32 -12.03 19.24
CA TYR A 162 -0.84 -11.04 20.18
C TYR A 162 -1.40 -11.71 21.45
N GLU A 163 -2.12 -12.83 21.30
CA GLU A 163 -2.68 -13.62 22.41
C GLU A 163 -1.63 -14.50 23.11
N GLY A 164 -0.36 -14.46 22.72
CA GLY A 164 0.69 -15.26 23.32
C GLY A 164 0.66 -16.76 22.94
N LYS A 165 -0.12 -17.12 21.92
CA LYS A 165 -0.30 -18.52 21.47
C LYS A 165 0.59 -18.90 20.28
N GLY A 166 1.35 -17.95 19.72
CA GLY A 166 2.17 -18.16 18.52
C GLY A 166 3.45 -17.36 18.51
N GLY A 167 4.40 -17.78 17.65
CA GLY A 167 5.66 -17.09 17.41
C GLY A 167 5.60 -16.15 16.19
N LYS A 168 6.68 -15.39 15.96
CA LYS A 168 6.79 -14.41 14.86
C LYS A 168 6.59 -14.98 13.46
N GLN A 169 6.84 -16.27 13.25
CA GLN A 169 6.60 -16.96 11.98
C GLN A 169 5.13 -16.95 11.54
N HIS A 170 4.19 -16.90 12.48
CA HIS A 170 2.77 -16.84 12.17
C HIS A 170 2.37 -15.50 11.53
N ASN A 171 3.06 -14.41 11.85
CA ASN A 171 2.80 -13.11 11.23
C ASN A 171 2.98 -13.15 9.71
N ALA A 172 4.05 -13.80 9.23
CA ALA A 172 4.32 -13.93 7.81
C ALA A 172 3.26 -14.77 7.08
N ALA A 173 2.80 -15.84 7.72
CA ALA A 173 1.75 -16.70 7.16
C ALA A 173 0.41 -15.96 7.06
N VAL A 174 0.02 -15.22 8.10
CA VAL A 174 -1.22 -14.43 8.11
C VAL A 174 -1.17 -13.31 7.08
N LEU A 175 -0.04 -12.59 6.96
CA LEU A 175 0.14 -11.55 5.95
C LEU A 175 0.08 -12.13 4.53
N ALA A 176 0.66 -13.31 4.29
CA ALA A 176 0.60 -13.99 3.01
C ALA A 176 -0.84 -14.36 2.62
N ASP A 177 -1.58 -14.94 3.55
CA ASP A 177 -2.98 -15.35 3.35
C ASP A 177 -3.90 -14.13 3.18
N LYS A 178 -3.94 -13.25 4.17
CA LYS A 178 -4.92 -12.16 4.23
C LYS A 178 -4.66 -11.06 3.21
N ILE A 179 -3.41 -10.64 3.04
CA ILE A 179 -3.04 -9.57 2.11
C ILE A 179 -2.70 -10.11 0.74
N GLY A 180 -1.78 -11.10 0.67
CA GLY A 180 -1.30 -11.61 -0.60
C GLY A 180 -2.40 -12.32 -1.41
N MET A 181 -3.21 -13.16 -0.78
CA MET A 181 -4.29 -13.89 -1.48
C MET A 181 -5.66 -13.21 -1.35
N GLY A 182 -6.01 -12.66 -0.18
CA GLY A 182 -7.33 -12.06 0.06
C GLY A 182 -7.46 -10.66 -0.55
N ILE A 183 -6.89 -9.66 0.14
CA ILE A 183 -7.05 -8.25 -0.24
C ILE A 183 -6.49 -7.96 -1.63
N ASN A 184 -5.31 -8.51 -1.97
CA ASN A 184 -4.69 -8.27 -3.27
C ASN A 184 -5.57 -8.75 -4.45
N GLN A 185 -6.35 -9.81 -4.28
CA GLN A 185 -7.29 -10.25 -5.32
C GLN A 185 -8.43 -9.24 -5.51
N ARG A 186 -8.97 -8.65 -4.44
CA ARG A 186 -10.00 -7.60 -4.52
C ARG A 186 -9.45 -6.34 -5.15
N ILE A 187 -8.26 -5.90 -4.75
CA ILE A 187 -7.55 -4.74 -5.32
C ILE A 187 -7.31 -4.96 -6.82
N SER A 188 -6.68 -6.07 -7.20
CA SER A 188 -6.40 -6.39 -8.61
C SER A 188 -7.67 -6.57 -9.44
N GLY A 189 -8.71 -7.15 -8.83
CA GLY A 189 -10.03 -7.30 -9.45
C GLY A 189 -10.69 -5.97 -9.79
N SER A 190 -10.45 -4.93 -9.01
CA SER A 190 -10.99 -3.58 -9.23
C SER A 190 -10.47 -2.89 -10.49
N ARG A 191 -9.39 -3.39 -11.09
CA ARG A 191 -8.83 -2.88 -12.36
C ARG A 191 -9.57 -3.33 -13.62
N LYS A 192 -10.47 -4.30 -13.52
CA LYS A 192 -11.28 -4.71 -14.67
C LYS A 192 -12.10 -3.53 -15.19
N SER A 193 -12.23 -3.45 -16.51
CA SER A 193 -12.94 -2.32 -17.16
C SER A 193 -14.43 -2.20 -16.79
N ASP A 194 -15.03 -3.30 -16.33
CA ASP A 194 -16.41 -3.39 -15.86
C ASP A 194 -16.57 -3.13 -14.35
N SER A 195 -15.46 -2.98 -13.61
CA SER A 195 -15.52 -2.61 -12.19
C SER A 195 -15.89 -1.14 -12.02
N LYS A 196 -16.83 -0.84 -11.13
CA LYS A 196 -17.26 0.54 -10.81
C LYS A 196 -16.10 1.33 -10.18
N TYR A 197 -15.34 0.69 -9.30
CA TYR A 197 -14.26 1.32 -8.53
C TYR A 197 -12.89 0.78 -8.91
N GLU A 198 -11.82 1.53 -8.57
CA GLU A 198 -10.42 1.11 -8.75
C GLU A 198 -9.65 1.38 -7.45
N ASN A 199 -9.45 0.33 -6.65
CA ASN A 199 -8.88 0.43 -5.32
C ASN A 199 -7.38 0.13 -5.31
N THR A 200 -6.64 0.80 -4.43
CA THR A 200 -5.17 0.67 -4.31
C THR A 200 -4.78 0.43 -2.86
N LEU A 201 -3.75 -0.38 -2.64
CA LEU A 201 -3.13 -0.55 -1.33
C LEU A 201 -1.65 -0.19 -1.43
N VAL A 202 -1.21 0.76 -0.62
CA VAL A 202 0.21 1.10 -0.40
C VAL A 202 0.58 0.71 1.01
N ILE A 203 1.57 -0.16 1.14
CA ILE A 203 2.10 -0.61 2.43
C ILE A 203 3.49 -0.04 2.65
N VAL A 204 3.74 0.46 3.84
CA VAL A 204 5.08 0.82 4.32
C VAL A 204 5.67 -0.38 5.04
N ASN A 205 6.93 -0.70 4.73
CA ASN A 205 7.62 -1.82 5.33
C ASN A 205 9.10 -1.48 5.61
N GLN A 206 9.70 -2.23 6.53
CA GLN A 206 11.11 -2.11 6.86
C GLN A 206 11.88 -3.35 6.39
N PRO A 207 13.09 -3.17 5.81
CA PRO A 207 13.94 -4.29 5.50
C PRO A 207 14.54 -4.86 6.79
N TRP A 208 14.83 -6.14 6.76
CA TRP A 208 15.74 -6.77 7.69
C TRP A 208 16.80 -7.54 6.90
N VAL A 209 17.98 -7.66 7.50
CA VAL A 209 19.11 -8.32 6.87
C VAL A 209 19.19 -9.73 7.44
N GLU A 210 19.02 -10.71 6.57
CA GLU A 210 19.32 -12.11 6.89
C GLU A 210 20.81 -12.34 6.66
N LEU A 211 21.51 -12.65 7.73
CA LEU A 211 22.92 -13.04 7.64
C LEU A 211 23.00 -14.43 7.02
N PRO A 212 23.92 -14.67 6.08
CA PRO A 212 24.08 -15.98 5.49
C PRO A 212 24.65 -16.97 6.51
N ASP A 213 24.23 -18.23 6.42
CA ASP A 213 24.79 -19.33 7.24
C ASP A 213 26.27 -19.55 6.95
N ASN A 214 26.73 -19.18 5.76
CA ASN A 214 28.12 -19.22 5.36
C ASN A 214 28.78 -17.83 5.59
N PRO A 215 29.90 -17.73 6.32
CA PRO A 215 30.63 -16.46 6.56
C PRO A 215 31.04 -15.71 5.30
N PHE A 216 31.15 -16.37 4.17
CA PHE A 216 31.49 -15.79 2.85
C PHE A 216 30.26 -15.45 2.00
N GLY A 217 29.05 -15.73 2.48
CA GLY A 217 27.81 -15.44 1.79
C GLY A 217 27.48 -13.95 1.83
N GLN A 218 26.71 -13.49 0.86
CA GLN A 218 26.20 -12.12 0.86
C GLN A 218 24.93 -12.02 1.72
N PRO A 219 24.81 -10.99 2.57
CA PRO A 219 23.58 -10.72 3.31
C PRO A 219 22.38 -10.53 2.35
N LYS A 220 21.24 -11.11 2.68
CA LYS A 220 20.00 -10.95 1.91
C LYS A 220 19.11 -9.92 2.59
N ILE A 221 18.65 -8.94 1.82
CA ILE A 221 17.64 -7.99 2.27
C ILE A 221 16.27 -8.64 2.09
N LYS A 222 15.51 -8.75 3.17
CA LYS A 222 14.14 -9.26 3.18
C LYS A 222 13.18 -8.21 3.73
N ALA A 223 11.96 -8.21 3.27
CA ALA A 223 10.88 -7.41 3.85
C ALA A 223 10.37 -8.07 5.14
N LYS A 224 10.04 -7.28 6.17
CA LYS A 224 9.31 -7.80 7.33
C LYS A 224 7.96 -8.39 6.88
N GLY A 225 7.52 -9.46 7.52
CA GLY A 225 6.25 -10.12 7.14
C GLY A 225 6.37 -11.16 6.02
N GLY A 226 7.60 -11.48 5.61
CA GLY A 226 7.88 -12.60 4.69
C GLY A 226 7.88 -12.22 3.20
N GLU A 227 8.27 -13.19 2.37
CA GLU A 227 8.43 -13.00 0.92
C GLU A 227 7.09 -12.82 0.18
N ALA A 228 5.99 -13.34 0.73
CA ALA A 228 4.70 -13.29 0.04
C ALA A 228 4.21 -11.87 -0.23
N ILE A 229 4.39 -10.94 0.70
CA ILE A 229 4.02 -9.53 0.48
C ILE A 229 4.90 -8.90 -0.59
N TRP A 230 6.19 -9.19 -0.58
CA TRP A 230 7.11 -8.74 -1.62
C TRP A 230 6.68 -9.23 -3.00
N LEU A 231 6.42 -10.53 -3.14
CA LEU A 231 6.04 -11.16 -4.42
C LEU A 231 4.67 -10.69 -4.93
N ASN A 232 3.75 -10.35 -4.04
CA ASN A 232 2.43 -9.84 -4.40
C ASN A 232 2.40 -8.34 -4.69
N SER A 233 3.46 -7.59 -4.33
CA SER A 233 3.56 -6.17 -4.63
C SER A 233 3.88 -5.96 -6.12
N SER A 234 3.03 -5.20 -6.81
CA SER A 234 3.25 -4.85 -8.23
C SER A 234 4.45 -3.93 -8.42
N LEU A 235 4.66 -3.01 -7.48
CA LEU A 235 5.83 -2.14 -7.43
C LEU A 235 6.39 -2.13 -6.00
N VAL A 236 7.72 -2.21 -5.90
CA VAL A 236 8.45 -2.05 -4.65
C VAL A 236 9.42 -0.89 -4.81
N PHE A 237 9.21 0.18 -4.06
CA PHE A 237 10.08 1.34 -4.03
C PHE A 237 11.05 1.23 -2.86
N LEU A 238 12.35 1.21 -3.17
CA LEU A 238 13.40 1.13 -2.15
C LEU A 238 13.82 2.53 -1.72
N PHE A 239 13.61 2.84 -0.44
CA PHE A 239 14.04 4.09 0.17
C PHE A 239 15.34 3.87 0.91
N GLY A 240 16.37 4.60 0.54
CA GLY A 240 17.70 4.55 1.14
C GLY A 240 18.18 5.92 1.59
N ASN A 241 19.12 5.94 2.52
CA ASN A 241 19.82 7.18 2.86
C ASN A 241 20.81 7.51 1.75
N GLN A 242 20.72 8.71 1.21
CA GLN A 242 21.75 9.22 0.32
C GLN A 242 23.02 9.49 1.16
N LYS A 243 24.11 8.80 0.84
CA LYS A 243 25.42 9.15 1.38
C LYS A 243 25.91 10.40 0.66
N GLY A 244 25.61 11.57 1.19
CA GLY A 244 26.23 12.83 0.79
C GLY A 244 27.45 13.14 1.67
N GLU A 245 28.42 13.86 1.16
CA GLU A 245 29.44 14.50 1.96
C GLU A 245 28.77 15.62 2.76
N GLY A 246 28.31 15.30 3.95
CA GLY A 246 27.65 16.24 4.86
C GLY A 246 26.44 15.61 5.55
N THR A 247 26.42 15.73 6.85
CA THR A 247 25.44 15.21 7.80
C THR A 247 24.07 15.93 7.73
N ASN A 248 23.51 16.14 6.57
CA ASN A 248 22.15 16.68 6.48
C ASN A 248 21.16 15.53 6.24
N LYS A 249 20.52 15.11 7.33
CA LYS A 249 19.23 14.42 7.24
C LYS A 249 18.23 15.44 6.69
N ILE A 250 17.72 15.16 5.51
CA ILE A 250 16.55 15.85 4.95
C ILE A 250 15.32 15.07 5.38
#